data_e935381b6827399564ec9554cfd5c3ba
#
_entry.id   e935381b6827399564ec9554cfd5c3ba
#
_cell.length_a   1.000
_cell.length_b   1.000
_cell.length_c   1.000
_cell.angle_alpha   90.00
_cell.angle_beta   90.00
_cell.angle_gamma   90.00
#
_symmetry.space_group_name_H-M   'P 1'
#
loop_
_entity.id
_entity.type
_entity.pdbx_description
1 polymer ?
#
loop_
_entity_poly.entity_id
_entity_poly.type
_entity_poly.pdbx_seq_one_letter_code
_entity_poly.pdbx_strand_id
1 'polypeptide(L)'
;SIAIDGESDGNLENDDILYFYGQGSSGFNFNNNNMIWHQNLYFTESNYWLLIPSDNTLRGKRIKTANKVQAGTKIFDYGLSYIHLETDLENPQKSGLGWGNTVVQQGSSFSQEVNLIKPISSKNANGSFGMIGNESNQTKFKNTEHKVNLSLNGKELSSLTWSNIGLKSANFLIDPNILIDGNQTFEITNNNDNPNSLPFYDFLSLSYYRELEYREPFEFISPIHSADATFRIKGNDIRVWNITDITIPKNIPLEINEGVISSHVTIPTDKPQRFFTFKILDI
;
A
#
# COMPACT_ATOMS: atom_id res chain seq x y z
N SER A 1 2.51 -16.77 -12.59
CA SER A 1 2.84 -18.07 -11.94
C SER A 1 1.75 -18.43 -10.96
N ILE A 2 1.47 -19.71 -10.78
CA ILE A 2 0.44 -20.27 -9.89
C ILE A 2 1.08 -21.20 -8.86
N ALA A 3 0.41 -21.38 -7.72
CA ALA A 3 0.67 -22.45 -6.78
C ALA A 3 -0.58 -23.32 -6.65
N ILE A 4 -0.41 -24.59 -6.39
CA ILE A 4 -1.50 -25.53 -6.17
C ILE A 4 -1.14 -26.38 -4.94
N ASP A 5 -1.99 -26.32 -3.93
CA ASP A 5 -1.92 -27.27 -2.82
C ASP A 5 -2.73 -28.51 -3.23
N GLY A 6 -2.19 -29.69 -2.96
CA GLY A 6 -2.78 -30.97 -3.36
C GLY A 6 -2.15 -31.62 -4.59
N GLU A 7 -1.48 -30.88 -5.47
CA GLU A 7 -0.93 -31.39 -6.77
C GLU A 7 0.13 -32.50 -6.68
N SER A 8 0.48 -32.98 -5.48
CA SER A 8 1.59 -33.96 -5.30
C SER A 8 1.31 -35.35 -5.89
N ASP A 9 0.06 -35.72 -6.07
CA ASP A 9 -0.39 -36.96 -6.68
C ASP A 9 -0.53 -36.88 -8.21
N GLY A 10 -0.40 -35.67 -8.78
CA GLY A 10 -0.47 -35.39 -10.21
C GLY A 10 -1.88 -35.25 -10.78
N ASN A 11 -2.90 -35.26 -9.92
CA ASN A 11 -4.30 -35.01 -10.28
C ASN A 11 -4.74 -33.65 -9.77
N LEU A 12 -5.77 -33.08 -10.34
CA LEU A 12 -6.46 -31.89 -9.83
C LEU A 12 -7.82 -32.33 -9.29
N GLU A 13 -7.98 -32.31 -7.99
CA GLU A 13 -9.15 -32.80 -7.28
C GLU A 13 -9.97 -31.64 -6.69
N ASN A 14 -11.15 -31.97 -6.11
CA ASN A 14 -12.08 -30.93 -5.62
C ASN A 14 -11.58 -30.20 -4.36
N ASP A 15 -10.63 -30.76 -3.63
CA ASP A 15 -10.01 -30.21 -2.45
C ASP A 15 -8.66 -29.53 -2.71
N ASP A 16 -8.19 -29.54 -3.98
CA ASP A 16 -7.03 -28.81 -4.38
C ASP A 16 -7.30 -27.30 -4.43
N ILE A 17 -6.35 -26.52 -3.95
CA ILE A 17 -6.46 -25.07 -3.95
C ILE A 17 -5.44 -24.47 -4.90
N LEU A 18 -5.93 -23.80 -5.94
CA LEU A 18 -5.11 -23.04 -6.87
C LEU A 18 -5.11 -21.57 -6.44
N TYR A 19 -3.93 -20.99 -6.30
CA TYR A 19 -3.78 -19.59 -5.94
C TYR A 19 -2.61 -18.93 -6.67
N PHE A 20 -2.70 -17.62 -6.83
CA PHE A 20 -1.68 -16.80 -7.49
C PHE A 20 -1.67 -15.39 -6.91
N TYR A 21 -0.57 -14.67 -7.10
CA TYR A 21 -0.52 -13.26 -6.77
C TYR A 21 -1.10 -12.45 -7.92
N GLY A 22 -2.18 -11.72 -7.65
CA GLY A 22 -2.81 -10.78 -8.57
C GLY A 22 -2.63 -9.34 -8.09
N GLN A 23 -2.35 -8.44 -9.02
CA GLN A 23 -2.30 -7.00 -8.74
C GLN A 23 -3.55 -6.34 -9.31
N GLY A 24 -4.13 -5.38 -8.56
CA GLY A 24 -5.22 -4.53 -9.04
C GLY A 24 -4.80 -3.65 -10.22
N SER A 25 -5.78 -3.04 -10.87
CA SER A 25 -5.54 -2.07 -11.95
C SER A 25 -4.74 -0.86 -11.46
N SER A 26 -5.02 -0.41 -10.26
CA SER A 26 -4.23 0.57 -9.50
C SER A 26 -3.40 -0.15 -8.43
N GLY A 27 -2.29 0.45 -8.03
CA GLY A 27 -1.45 -0.17 -7.00
C GLY A 27 -0.07 0.47 -6.88
N PHE A 28 0.68 0.00 -5.91
CA PHE A 28 2.04 0.46 -5.71
C PHE A 28 3.01 -0.23 -6.66
N ASN A 29 3.75 0.59 -7.39
CA ASN A 29 4.90 0.16 -8.18
C ASN A 29 6.18 0.39 -7.39
N PHE A 30 7.03 -0.64 -7.33
CA PHE A 30 8.33 -0.56 -6.71
C PHE A 30 9.37 -0.11 -7.73
N ASN A 31 9.83 1.12 -7.61
CA ASN A 31 10.79 1.71 -8.52
C ASN A 31 11.90 2.42 -7.75
N ASN A 32 13.16 2.08 -8.05
CA ASN A 32 14.35 2.70 -7.45
C ASN A 32 14.28 2.83 -5.92
N ASN A 33 13.89 1.76 -5.24
CA ASN A 33 13.74 1.68 -3.79
C ASN A 33 12.59 2.51 -3.18
N ASN A 34 11.72 3.06 -4.01
CA ASN A 34 10.53 3.78 -3.59
C ASN A 34 9.26 3.05 -4.05
N MET A 35 8.24 3.11 -3.22
CA MET A 35 6.89 2.72 -3.62
C MET A 35 6.16 3.95 -4.11
N ILE A 36 5.72 3.88 -5.35
CA ILE A 36 4.98 4.96 -6.01
C ILE A 36 3.61 4.42 -6.34
N TRP A 37 2.57 5.10 -5.89
CA TRP A 37 1.21 4.77 -6.28
C TRP A 37 1.00 5.08 -7.75
N HIS A 38 0.37 4.15 -8.45
CA HIS A 38 -0.09 4.29 -9.82
C HIS A 38 -1.60 4.14 -9.84
N GLN A 39 -2.31 5.22 -10.13
CA GLN A 39 -3.75 5.22 -10.33
C GLN A 39 -4.07 4.89 -11.78
N ASN A 40 -4.90 3.88 -11.99
CA ASN A 40 -5.47 3.61 -13.30
C ASN A 40 -6.74 4.45 -13.47
N LEU A 41 -6.70 5.39 -14.40
CA LEU A 41 -7.81 6.34 -14.64
C LEU A 41 -8.99 5.74 -15.42
N TYR A 42 -8.84 4.52 -15.96
CA TYR A 42 -9.82 3.93 -16.86
C TYR A 42 -10.47 2.66 -16.32
N PHE A 43 -9.77 1.93 -15.48
CA PHE A 43 -10.22 0.63 -14.97
C PHE A 43 -10.05 0.55 -13.46
N THR A 44 -11.08 0.10 -12.79
CA THR A 44 -11.06 -0.14 -11.33
C THR A 44 -10.74 -1.61 -11.00
N GLU A 45 -10.79 -2.49 -12.00
CA GLU A 45 -10.62 -3.93 -11.83
C GLU A 45 -9.53 -4.48 -12.76
N SER A 46 -8.83 -5.50 -12.32
CA SER A 46 -7.97 -6.36 -13.15
C SER A 46 -8.61 -7.71 -13.33
N ASN A 47 -8.66 -8.20 -14.57
CA ASN A 47 -9.19 -9.51 -14.89
C ASN A 47 -8.06 -10.51 -15.11
N TYR A 48 -8.17 -11.67 -14.48
CA TYR A 48 -7.24 -12.78 -14.62
C TYR A 48 -7.96 -13.97 -15.26
N TRP A 49 -7.32 -14.63 -16.19
CA TRP A 49 -7.87 -15.77 -16.90
C TRP A 49 -7.11 -17.04 -16.54
N LEU A 50 -7.84 -18.05 -16.05
CA LEU A 50 -7.30 -19.38 -15.86
C LEU A 50 -7.59 -20.18 -17.14
N LEU A 51 -6.51 -20.60 -17.82
CA LEU A 51 -6.61 -21.48 -18.98
C LEU A 51 -6.24 -22.90 -18.55
N ILE A 52 -7.19 -23.81 -18.72
CA ILE A 52 -6.99 -25.24 -18.50
C ILE A 52 -6.93 -25.88 -19.91
N PRO A 53 -5.73 -26.22 -20.43
CA PRO A 53 -5.61 -26.82 -21.74
C PRO A 53 -6.19 -28.24 -21.74
N SER A 54 -6.81 -28.61 -22.85
CA SER A 54 -7.39 -29.96 -23.05
C SER A 54 -6.34 -31.03 -23.31
N ASP A 55 -5.09 -30.62 -23.51
CA ASP A 55 -3.96 -31.49 -23.74
C ASP A 55 -2.80 -31.14 -22.81
N ASN A 56 -1.81 -32.02 -22.70
CA ASN A 56 -0.66 -31.84 -21.83
C ASN A 56 0.46 -30.98 -22.44
N THR A 57 0.17 -30.22 -23.51
CA THR A 57 1.20 -29.46 -24.26
C THR A 57 1.57 -28.15 -23.55
N LEU A 58 0.65 -27.56 -22.78
CA LEU A 58 0.87 -26.34 -22.01
C LEU A 58 0.82 -26.65 -20.50
N ARG A 59 1.93 -26.44 -19.83
CA ARG A 59 1.99 -26.53 -18.37
C ARG A 59 2.09 -25.13 -17.78
N GLY A 60 1.19 -24.81 -16.83
CA GLY A 60 1.24 -23.56 -16.07
C GLY A 60 2.56 -23.42 -15.32
N LYS A 61 3.11 -22.21 -15.31
CA LYS A 61 4.34 -21.92 -14.57
C LYS A 61 4.06 -21.95 -13.07
N ARG A 62 4.75 -22.81 -12.34
CA ARG A 62 4.62 -22.92 -10.88
C ARG A 62 5.43 -21.82 -10.16
N ILE A 63 4.90 -21.34 -9.04
CA ILE A 63 5.65 -20.51 -8.10
C ILE A 63 6.75 -21.37 -7.51
N LYS A 64 7.99 -20.95 -7.71
CA LYS A 64 9.16 -21.66 -7.19
C LYS A 64 9.42 -21.30 -5.74
N THR A 65 9.84 -22.28 -4.95
CA THR A 65 10.41 -22.00 -3.63
C THR A 65 11.80 -21.40 -3.80
N ALA A 66 12.08 -20.33 -3.08
CA ALA A 66 13.41 -19.72 -3.04
C ALA A 66 14.41 -20.71 -2.41
N ASN A 67 15.67 -20.58 -2.79
CA ASN A 67 16.71 -21.38 -2.15
C ASN A 67 16.75 -21.09 -0.65
N LYS A 68 16.90 -22.13 0.15
CA LYS A 68 17.07 -21.96 1.60
C LYS A 68 18.39 -21.22 1.84
N VAL A 69 18.29 -20.10 2.56
CA VAL A 69 19.42 -19.29 3.00
C VAL A 69 19.67 -19.61 4.46
N GLN A 70 20.92 -19.56 4.91
CA GLN A 70 21.23 -19.69 6.33
C GLN A 70 20.67 -18.51 7.12
N ALA A 71 20.40 -18.72 8.41
CA ALA A 71 19.94 -17.67 9.29
C ALA A 71 20.95 -16.50 9.27
N GLY A 72 20.47 -15.35 8.80
CA GLY A 72 21.29 -14.14 8.78
C GLY A 72 21.57 -13.61 10.18
N THR A 73 22.69 -12.96 10.34
CA THR A 73 23.06 -12.30 11.61
C THR A 73 22.16 -11.09 11.93
N LYS A 74 21.53 -10.52 10.90
CA LYS A 74 20.59 -9.40 11.06
C LYS A 74 19.15 -9.93 11.15
N ILE A 75 18.51 -9.59 12.25
CA ILE A 75 17.13 -9.97 12.51
C ILE A 75 16.25 -8.74 12.40
N PHE A 76 15.15 -8.88 11.66
CA PHE A 76 14.11 -7.87 11.53
C PHE A 76 12.77 -8.45 11.99
N ASP A 77 12.13 -7.78 12.92
CA ASP A 77 10.76 -8.03 13.36
C ASP A 77 9.81 -6.93 12.89
N TYR A 78 10.28 -6.13 11.93
CA TYR A 78 9.55 -5.04 11.30
C TYR A 78 9.81 -4.94 9.80
N GLY A 79 8.87 -4.30 9.11
CA GLY A 79 8.99 -3.96 7.70
C GLY A 79 8.31 -2.61 7.40
N LEU A 80 8.62 -2.03 6.25
CA LEU A 80 7.99 -0.80 5.79
C LEU A 80 6.67 -1.15 5.10
N SER A 81 5.57 -0.53 5.54
CA SER A 81 4.23 -0.68 4.98
C SER A 81 3.81 0.61 4.28
N TYR A 82 2.94 0.45 3.28
CA TYR A 82 2.40 1.55 2.49
C TYR A 82 0.87 1.47 2.47
N ILE A 83 0.23 2.63 2.56
CA ILE A 83 -1.21 2.79 2.44
C ILE A 83 -1.46 3.90 1.44
N HIS A 84 -2.43 3.69 0.56
CA HIS A 84 -2.97 4.75 -0.28
C HIS A 84 -4.48 4.68 -0.24
N LEU A 85 -5.09 5.82 0.01
CA LEU A 85 -6.53 6.00 0.11
C LEU A 85 -6.94 7.07 -0.89
N GLU A 86 -7.69 6.67 -1.89
CA GLU A 86 -8.22 7.52 -2.94
C GLU A 86 -9.63 7.01 -3.29
N THR A 87 -10.56 7.93 -3.43
CA THR A 87 -11.94 7.60 -3.81
C THR A 87 -12.43 8.67 -4.76
N ASP A 88 -12.65 8.27 -5.99
CA ASP A 88 -13.08 9.12 -7.10
C ASP A 88 -14.61 9.19 -7.18
N LEU A 89 -15.22 10.17 -6.55
CA LEU A 89 -16.67 10.36 -6.51
C LEU A 89 -17.16 11.50 -7.41
N GLU A 90 -16.38 12.59 -7.48
CA GLU A 90 -16.77 13.80 -8.16
C GLU A 90 -15.68 14.30 -9.11
N ASN A 91 -16.09 14.81 -10.27
CA ASN A 91 -15.20 15.49 -11.20
C ASN A 91 -15.49 17.01 -11.20
N PRO A 92 -14.86 17.75 -10.30
CA PRO A 92 -15.19 19.17 -10.10
C PRO A 92 -14.90 20.04 -11.32
N GLN A 93 -13.96 19.62 -12.16
CA GLN A 93 -13.54 20.39 -13.33
C GLN A 93 -14.20 19.93 -14.64
N LYS A 94 -14.98 18.85 -14.60
CA LYS A 94 -15.57 18.21 -15.80
C LYS A 94 -14.51 17.91 -16.87
N SER A 95 -13.28 17.63 -16.42
CA SER A 95 -12.10 17.45 -17.30
C SER A 95 -11.90 16.03 -17.80
N GLY A 96 -12.70 15.06 -17.33
CA GLY A 96 -12.55 13.64 -17.62
C GLY A 96 -11.47 12.92 -16.81
N LEU A 97 -10.46 13.61 -16.30
CA LEU A 97 -9.32 12.99 -15.61
C LEU A 97 -9.11 13.44 -14.15
N GLY A 98 -9.68 14.57 -13.76
CA GLY A 98 -9.55 15.12 -12.41
C GLY A 98 -10.73 14.72 -11.55
N TRP A 99 -10.66 13.58 -10.90
CA TRP A 99 -11.66 13.10 -9.95
C TRP A 99 -11.16 13.27 -8.51
N GLY A 100 -12.05 13.57 -7.60
CA GLY A 100 -11.77 13.68 -6.18
C GLY A 100 -12.91 13.13 -5.35
N ASN A 101 -12.74 13.07 -4.04
CA ASN A 101 -13.72 12.51 -3.13
C ASN A 101 -14.87 13.51 -2.86
N THR A 102 -14.56 14.60 -2.17
CA THR A 102 -15.58 15.57 -1.72
C THR A 102 -14.98 16.96 -1.60
N VAL A 103 -15.85 17.97 -1.72
CA VAL A 103 -15.49 19.37 -1.50
C VAL A 103 -15.27 19.64 -0.01
N VAL A 104 -14.19 20.33 0.33
CA VAL A 104 -13.94 20.83 1.67
C VAL A 104 -14.29 22.32 1.70
N GLN A 105 -15.47 22.65 2.22
CA GLN A 105 -15.97 24.03 2.25
C GLN A 105 -15.16 24.88 3.23
N GLN A 106 -15.24 26.20 3.06
CA GLN A 106 -14.60 27.16 3.96
C GLN A 106 -14.97 26.89 5.43
N GLY A 107 -13.96 26.82 6.29
CA GLY A 107 -14.14 26.58 7.73
C GLY A 107 -14.62 25.17 8.09
N SER A 108 -14.71 24.27 7.11
CA SER A 108 -15.10 22.88 7.31
C SER A 108 -13.88 21.95 7.20
N SER A 109 -14.06 20.73 7.71
CA SER A 109 -13.08 19.67 7.61
C SER A 109 -13.65 18.42 6.93
N PHE A 110 -12.78 17.66 6.28
CA PHE A 110 -13.00 16.29 5.85
C PHE A 110 -12.13 15.35 6.67
N SER A 111 -12.71 14.25 7.15
CA SER A 111 -12.00 13.25 7.97
C SER A 111 -11.76 11.98 7.16
N GLN A 112 -10.50 11.55 7.11
CA GLN A 112 -10.08 10.27 6.53
C GLN A 112 -9.60 9.35 7.64
N GLU A 113 -10.32 8.26 7.85
CA GLU A 113 -9.88 7.22 8.79
C GLU A 113 -8.87 6.28 8.14
N VAL A 114 -7.87 5.90 8.92
CA VAL A 114 -6.79 4.99 8.53
C VAL A 114 -6.55 4.01 9.67
N ASN A 115 -6.63 2.71 9.38
CA ASN A 115 -6.26 1.69 10.35
C ASN A 115 -4.76 1.35 10.19
N LEU A 116 -3.96 1.66 11.19
CA LEU A 116 -2.54 1.30 11.24
C LEU A 116 -2.33 0.09 12.14
N ILE A 117 -1.59 -0.88 11.65
CA ILE A 117 -1.27 -2.09 12.41
C ILE A 117 0.14 -1.96 12.98
N LYS A 118 0.24 -1.95 14.31
CA LYS A 118 1.51 -1.99 15.06
C LYS A 118 2.60 -1.03 14.54
N PRO A 119 2.33 0.27 14.40
CA PRO A 119 3.36 1.23 14.01
C PRO A 119 4.50 1.26 15.03
N ILE A 120 5.72 1.43 14.55
CA ILE A 120 6.93 1.45 15.39
C ILE A 120 7.29 2.89 15.73
N SER A 121 7.20 3.24 17.01
CA SER A 121 7.45 4.60 17.52
C SER A 121 8.91 5.08 17.42
N SER A 122 9.86 4.20 17.10
CA SER A 122 11.27 4.55 16.91
C SER A 122 11.67 4.80 15.45
N LYS A 123 10.71 4.75 14.52
CA LYS A 123 10.93 4.87 13.07
C LYS A 123 10.06 5.96 12.48
N ASN A 124 10.67 6.86 11.71
CA ASN A 124 9.93 7.91 11.01
C ASN A 124 8.88 7.34 10.06
N ALA A 125 7.76 8.03 9.97
CA ALA A 125 6.73 7.81 8.99
C ALA A 125 6.61 9.03 8.07
N ASN A 126 6.21 8.79 6.84
CA ASN A 126 6.05 9.82 5.83
C ASN A 126 4.67 9.70 5.20
N GLY A 127 4.18 10.80 4.67
CA GLY A 127 2.97 10.80 3.88
C GLY A 127 2.95 11.88 2.83
N SER A 128 1.93 11.79 1.98
CA SER A 128 1.53 12.83 1.06
C SER A 128 0.02 12.87 0.98
N PHE A 129 -0.53 14.04 0.74
CA PHE A 129 -1.95 14.18 0.46
C PHE A 129 -2.17 15.06 -0.76
N GLY A 130 -3.25 14.78 -1.48
CA GLY A 130 -3.64 15.46 -2.71
C GLY A 130 -4.95 16.23 -2.54
N MET A 131 -5.00 17.40 -3.19
CA MET A 131 -6.18 18.26 -3.27
C MET A 131 -6.37 18.73 -4.70
N ILE A 132 -7.61 18.84 -5.13
CA ILE A 132 -7.96 19.44 -6.43
C ILE A 132 -8.52 20.83 -6.17
N GLY A 133 -7.87 21.84 -6.71
CA GLY A 133 -8.37 23.23 -6.64
C GLY A 133 -9.62 23.38 -7.51
N ASN A 134 -10.65 23.97 -6.92
CA ASN A 134 -11.89 24.32 -7.63
C ASN A 134 -12.47 25.63 -7.07
N GLU A 135 -13.28 26.30 -7.87
CA GLU A 135 -13.85 27.60 -7.57
C GLU A 135 -15.37 27.59 -7.75
N SER A 136 -16.08 28.32 -6.88
CA SER A 136 -17.55 28.45 -6.98
C SER A 136 -18.03 29.17 -8.26
N ASN A 137 -17.15 29.94 -8.90
CA ASN A 137 -17.50 30.76 -10.06
C ASN A 137 -16.44 30.60 -11.18
N GLN A 138 -16.56 29.52 -11.97
CA GLN A 138 -15.62 29.13 -13.01
C GLN A 138 -15.35 30.17 -14.12
N THR A 139 -16.15 31.23 -14.19
CA THR A 139 -16.08 32.19 -15.29
C THR A 139 -15.27 33.46 -15.01
N LYS A 140 -14.94 33.77 -13.77
CA LYS A 140 -14.36 35.07 -13.41
C LYS A 140 -13.01 35.04 -12.69
N PHE A 141 -12.61 33.96 -12.02
CA PHE A 141 -11.42 33.98 -11.17
C PHE A 141 -10.51 32.78 -11.44
N LYS A 142 -9.52 32.99 -12.26
CA LYS A 142 -8.50 31.97 -12.60
C LYS A 142 -7.41 31.80 -11.53
N ASN A 143 -7.45 32.55 -10.43
CA ASN A 143 -6.38 32.63 -9.43
C ASN A 143 -6.90 32.66 -8.00
N THR A 144 -7.97 31.95 -7.71
CA THR A 144 -8.40 31.77 -6.32
C THR A 144 -7.30 31.05 -5.54
N GLU A 145 -6.86 31.64 -4.45
CA GLU A 145 -5.97 30.97 -3.51
C GLU A 145 -6.75 29.94 -2.71
N HIS A 146 -6.19 28.78 -2.58
CA HIS A 146 -6.66 27.69 -1.71
C HIS A 146 -5.68 27.52 -0.56
N LYS A 147 -6.20 27.23 0.63
CA LYS A 147 -5.39 26.95 1.80
C LYS A 147 -6.05 25.86 2.63
N VAL A 148 -5.35 24.76 2.84
CA VAL A 148 -5.82 23.64 3.67
C VAL A 148 -4.73 23.24 4.66
N ASN A 149 -5.15 22.78 5.83
CA ASN A 149 -4.27 22.17 6.81
C ASN A 149 -4.61 20.68 6.95
N LEU A 150 -3.59 19.87 7.10
CA LEU A 150 -3.70 18.46 7.44
C LEU A 150 -3.30 18.25 8.89
N SER A 151 -4.12 17.58 9.66
CA SER A 151 -3.82 17.16 11.02
C SER A 151 -4.02 15.63 11.20
N LEU A 152 -3.40 15.07 12.22
CA LEU A 152 -3.58 13.68 12.66
C LEU A 152 -3.93 13.71 14.14
N ASN A 153 -5.10 13.16 14.49
CA ASN A 153 -5.61 13.12 15.86
C ASN A 153 -5.55 14.51 16.54
N GLY A 154 -5.85 15.57 15.77
CA GLY A 154 -5.83 16.96 16.23
C GLY A 154 -4.46 17.65 16.25
N LYS A 155 -3.36 16.96 15.89
CA LYS A 155 -2.03 17.55 15.76
C LYS A 155 -1.74 17.92 14.31
N GLU A 156 -1.46 19.19 14.03
CA GLU A 156 -1.12 19.65 12.69
C GLU A 156 0.16 18.99 12.17
N LEU A 157 0.10 18.48 10.95
CA LEU A 157 1.21 17.82 10.25
C LEU A 157 1.76 18.67 9.11
N SER A 158 0.86 19.32 8.35
CA SER A 158 1.24 20.04 7.13
C SER A 158 0.17 21.06 6.76
N SER A 159 0.55 22.04 5.97
CA SER A 159 -0.36 22.95 5.29
C SER A 159 -0.02 23.01 3.79
N LEU A 160 -1.04 23.23 2.98
CA LEU A 160 -0.89 23.40 1.54
C LEU A 160 -1.60 24.67 1.10
N THR A 161 -0.85 25.55 0.46
CA THR A 161 -1.38 26.79 -0.15
C THR A 161 -1.02 26.81 -1.62
N TRP A 162 -2.02 27.05 -2.46
CA TRP A 162 -1.80 27.14 -3.92
C TRP A 162 -2.86 28.03 -4.56
N SER A 163 -2.58 28.50 -5.75
CA SER A 163 -3.54 29.20 -6.60
C SER A 163 -3.87 28.34 -7.81
N ASN A 164 -5.02 28.54 -8.37
CA ASN A 164 -5.52 27.86 -9.58
C ASN A 164 -6.25 26.54 -9.30
N ILE A 165 -7.00 26.14 -10.32
CA ILE A 165 -7.64 24.84 -10.42
C ILE A 165 -6.60 23.76 -10.75
N GLY A 166 -6.88 22.51 -10.37
CA GLY A 166 -6.06 21.33 -10.66
C GLY A 166 -5.45 20.70 -9.44
N LEU A 167 -4.84 19.56 -9.67
CA LEU A 167 -4.24 18.74 -8.62
C LEU A 167 -3.01 19.42 -8.02
N LYS A 168 -2.96 19.43 -6.70
CA LYS A 168 -1.81 19.81 -5.89
C LYS A 168 -1.62 18.80 -4.77
N SER A 169 -0.38 18.54 -4.42
CA SER A 169 -0.04 17.66 -3.30
C SER A 169 1.05 18.25 -2.43
N ALA A 170 1.08 17.82 -1.18
CA ALA A 170 2.14 18.11 -0.25
C ALA A 170 2.62 16.82 0.43
N ASN A 171 3.93 16.76 0.68
CA ASN A 171 4.53 15.72 1.50
C ASN A 171 4.62 16.19 2.94
N PHE A 172 4.55 15.24 3.87
CA PHE A 172 4.68 15.52 5.29
C PHE A 172 5.44 14.41 6.01
N LEU A 173 6.03 14.78 7.14
CA LEU A 173 6.64 13.85 8.09
C LEU A 173 5.71 13.64 9.28
N ILE A 174 5.66 12.43 9.78
CA ILE A 174 4.89 12.09 10.97
C ILE A 174 5.88 11.73 12.07
N ASP A 175 5.78 12.43 13.21
CA ASP A 175 6.43 11.99 14.43
C ASP A 175 5.89 10.62 14.81
N PRO A 176 6.71 9.56 14.81
CA PRO A 176 6.22 8.21 15.05
C PRO A 176 5.59 8.02 16.43
N ASN A 177 5.86 8.89 17.39
CA ASN A 177 5.27 8.83 18.73
C ASN A 177 3.77 9.18 18.75
N ILE A 178 3.25 9.79 17.69
CA ILE A 178 1.80 10.08 17.60
C ILE A 178 1.04 8.98 16.85
N LEU A 179 1.73 8.02 16.23
CA LEU A 179 1.11 6.88 15.60
C LEU A 179 0.71 5.83 16.64
N ILE A 180 -0.52 5.40 16.57
CA ILE A 180 -1.06 4.36 17.46
C ILE A 180 -1.50 3.13 16.66
N ASP A 181 -1.57 1.98 17.31
CA ASP A 181 -2.15 0.76 16.74
C ASP A 181 -3.68 0.91 16.66
N GLY A 182 -4.25 0.65 15.49
CA GLY A 182 -5.68 0.79 15.22
C GLY A 182 -6.05 2.04 14.42
N ASN A 183 -7.32 2.43 14.55
CA ASN A 183 -7.88 3.54 13.77
C ASN A 183 -7.33 4.89 14.22
N GLN A 184 -6.98 5.70 13.23
CA GLN A 184 -6.54 7.06 13.38
C GLN A 184 -7.29 7.95 12.39
N THR A 185 -7.47 9.22 12.75
CA THR A 185 -8.19 10.18 11.93
C THR A 185 -7.25 11.26 11.42
N PHE A 186 -7.10 11.30 10.10
CA PHE A 186 -6.52 12.44 9.39
C PHE A 186 -7.63 13.40 9.05
N GLU A 187 -7.43 14.67 9.36
CA GLU A 187 -8.41 15.72 9.12
C GLU A 187 -7.82 16.78 8.21
N ILE A 188 -8.52 17.10 7.12
CA ILE A 188 -8.18 18.12 6.16
C ILE A 188 -9.14 19.29 6.36
N THR A 189 -8.64 20.44 6.80
CA THR A 189 -9.46 21.64 7.09
C THR A 189 -9.18 22.71 6.07
N ASN A 190 -10.23 23.26 5.47
CA ASN A 190 -10.13 24.44 4.61
C ASN A 190 -10.09 25.71 5.44
N ASN A 191 -8.89 26.24 5.65
CA ASN A 191 -8.63 27.47 6.43
C ASN A 191 -8.54 28.72 5.56
N ASN A 192 -9.11 28.70 4.37
CA ASN A 192 -9.11 29.87 3.50
C ASN A 192 -10.24 30.84 3.91
N ASP A 193 -9.96 32.13 3.91
CA ASP A 193 -10.97 33.17 4.19
C ASP A 193 -11.85 33.48 2.97
N ASN A 194 -11.48 33.01 1.79
CA ASN A 194 -12.24 33.23 0.55
C ASN A 194 -13.31 32.14 0.37
N PRO A 195 -14.61 32.47 0.42
CA PRO A 195 -15.71 31.51 0.27
C PRO A 195 -15.78 30.90 -1.16
N ASN A 196 -15.07 31.47 -2.14
CA ASN A 196 -14.98 30.90 -3.48
C ASN A 196 -13.96 29.76 -3.57
N SER A 197 -13.12 29.57 -2.56
CA SER A 197 -12.17 28.46 -2.49
C SER A 197 -12.92 27.19 -2.11
N LEU A 198 -13.08 26.29 -3.08
CA LEU A 198 -13.79 24.99 -2.93
C LEU A 198 -12.86 23.83 -3.31
N PRO A 199 -11.76 23.61 -2.56
CA PRO A 199 -10.87 22.50 -2.84
C PRO A 199 -11.57 21.16 -2.57
N PHE A 200 -11.27 20.14 -3.41
CA PHE A 200 -11.70 18.76 -3.20
C PHE A 200 -10.56 17.96 -2.62
N TYR A 201 -10.86 17.13 -1.64
CA TYR A 201 -9.95 16.10 -1.19
C TYR A 201 -9.81 15.05 -2.30
N ASP A 202 -8.57 14.60 -2.54
CA ASP A 202 -8.23 13.64 -3.56
C ASP A 202 -7.69 12.35 -2.94
N PHE A 203 -6.47 12.36 -2.43
CA PHE A 203 -5.86 11.18 -1.84
C PHE A 203 -5.06 11.45 -0.55
N LEU A 204 -4.82 10.38 0.18
CA LEU A 204 -3.85 10.28 1.27
C LEU A 204 -2.97 9.06 1.07
N SER A 205 -1.66 9.25 1.03
CA SER A 205 -0.66 8.18 1.02
C SER A 205 0.20 8.21 2.27
N LEU A 206 0.49 7.05 2.81
CA LEU A 206 1.32 6.90 4.01
C LEU A 206 2.37 5.81 3.80
N SER A 207 3.53 5.98 4.41
CA SER A 207 4.52 4.95 4.61
C SER A 207 5.00 4.95 6.05
N TYR A 208 4.97 3.81 6.70
CA TYR A 208 5.36 3.65 8.09
C TYR A 208 5.96 2.28 8.34
N TYR A 209 6.84 2.18 9.32
CA TYR A 209 7.33 0.88 9.77
C TYR A 209 6.35 0.25 10.75
N ARG A 210 6.00 -1.02 10.49
CA ARG A 210 5.16 -1.82 11.36
C ARG A 210 5.89 -3.05 11.90
N GLU A 211 5.48 -3.54 13.05
CA GLU A 211 5.87 -4.88 13.48
C GLU A 211 5.30 -5.93 12.52
N LEU A 212 6.05 -7.00 12.29
CA LEU A 212 5.61 -8.13 11.50
C LEU A 212 4.76 -9.07 12.37
N GLU A 213 3.51 -8.66 12.59
CA GLU A 213 2.47 -9.43 13.25
C GLU A 213 1.32 -9.65 12.29
N TYR A 214 0.94 -10.92 12.09
CA TYR A 214 -0.14 -11.28 11.20
C TYR A 214 -1.49 -11.07 11.88
N ARG A 215 -2.31 -10.19 11.33
CA ARG A 215 -3.72 -10.01 11.68
C ARG A 215 -4.63 -10.22 10.47
N GLU A 216 -4.11 -9.88 9.28
CA GLU A 216 -4.73 -9.98 7.98
C GLU A 216 -3.63 -10.11 6.92
N PRO A 217 -3.92 -10.48 5.67
CA PRO A 217 -2.95 -10.45 4.59
C PRO A 217 -2.31 -9.08 4.44
N PHE A 218 -0.99 -9.01 4.34
CA PHE A 218 -0.29 -7.75 4.23
C PHE A 218 1.00 -7.84 3.42
N GLU A 219 1.38 -6.70 2.89
CA GLU A 219 2.67 -6.51 2.24
C GLU A 219 3.61 -5.70 3.11
N PHE A 220 4.89 -6.01 2.98
CA PHE A 220 5.94 -5.20 3.57
C PHE A 220 7.19 -5.17 2.70
N ILE A 221 7.98 -4.12 2.86
CA ILE A 221 9.27 -3.97 2.22
C ILE A 221 10.36 -4.14 3.26
N SER A 222 11.39 -4.89 2.89
CA SER A 222 12.56 -5.08 3.74
C SER A 222 13.28 -3.75 3.99
N PRO A 223 13.87 -3.55 5.17
CA PRO A 223 14.88 -2.52 5.35
C PRO A 223 16.03 -2.73 4.36
N ILE A 224 16.70 -1.63 3.98
CA ILE A 224 17.91 -1.70 3.15
C ILE A 224 18.99 -2.43 3.94
N HIS A 225 19.52 -3.49 3.36
CA HIS A 225 20.54 -4.33 3.97
C HIS A 225 21.33 -5.04 2.86
N SER A 226 22.57 -5.40 3.09
CA SER A 226 23.45 -5.98 2.06
C SER A 226 23.98 -7.35 2.45
N ALA A 227 23.17 -8.18 3.07
CA ALA A 227 23.54 -9.54 3.46
C ALA A 227 22.32 -10.40 3.73
N ASP A 228 22.54 -11.61 4.22
CA ASP A 228 21.50 -12.51 4.67
C ASP A 228 20.82 -11.94 5.93
N ALA A 229 19.51 -11.94 5.90
CA ALA A 229 18.65 -11.42 6.95
C ALA A 229 17.60 -12.46 7.34
N THR A 230 17.18 -12.39 8.59
CA THR A 230 16.07 -13.17 9.12
C THR A 230 14.91 -12.25 9.44
N PHE A 231 13.75 -12.47 8.82
CA PHE A 231 12.49 -11.85 9.24
C PHE A 231 11.77 -12.75 10.23
N ARG A 232 11.38 -12.19 11.37
CA ARG A 232 10.53 -12.87 12.34
C ARG A 232 9.13 -12.30 12.29
N ILE A 233 8.17 -13.17 11.99
CA ILE A 233 6.77 -12.80 11.83
C ILE A 233 5.97 -13.53 12.91
N LYS A 234 5.23 -12.79 13.73
CA LYS A 234 4.31 -13.39 14.73
C LYS A 234 3.05 -13.84 14.02
N GLY A 235 2.66 -15.09 14.24
CA GLY A 235 1.46 -15.68 13.65
C GLY A 235 1.59 -17.19 13.45
N ASN A 236 0.49 -17.83 13.06
CA ASN A 236 0.44 -19.27 12.78
C ASN A 236 -0.06 -19.48 11.37
N ASP A 237 0.37 -20.57 10.73
CA ASP A 237 -0.11 -21.05 9.42
C ASP A 237 -0.04 -20.03 8.30
N ILE A 238 0.93 -19.12 8.37
CA ILE A 238 1.17 -18.11 7.35
C ILE A 238 2.12 -18.60 6.27
N ARG A 239 1.96 -18.02 5.09
CA ARG A 239 2.90 -18.13 3.96
C ARG A 239 3.52 -16.78 3.69
N VAL A 240 4.73 -16.79 3.16
CA VAL A 240 5.45 -15.59 2.78
C VAL A 240 5.94 -15.76 1.34
N TRP A 241 5.50 -14.85 0.48
CA TRP A 241 6.01 -14.77 -0.88
C TRP A 241 6.88 -13.54 -1.07
N ASN A 242 8.00 -13.73 -1.74
CA ASN A 242 8.75 -12.60 -2.31
C ASN A 242 8.08 -12.21 -3.62
N ILE A 243 7.54 -10.99 -3.64
CA ILE A 243 6.82 -10.40 -4.77
C ILE A 243 7.55 -9.17 -5.33
N THR A 244 8.85 -9.07 -5.11
CA THR A 244 9.68 -8.00 -5.69
C THR A 244 9.54 -7.94 -7.20
N ASP A 245 9.48 -9.11 -7.85
CA ASP A 245 9.00 -9.25 -9.22
C ASP A 245 7.66 -9.99 -9.18
N ILE A 246 6.58 -9.23 -9.38
CA ILE A 246 5.20 -9.76 -9.34
C ILE A 246 4.89 -10.79 -10.43
N THR A 247 5.67 -10.81 -11.50
CA THR A 247 5.50 -11.77 -12.60
C THR A 247 6.08 -13.15 -12.30
N ILE A 248 7.02 -13.19 -11.36
CA ILE A 248 7.70 -14.42 -10.92
C ILE A 248 7.83 -14.45 -9.38
N PRO A 249 6.72 -14.41 -8.64
CA PRO A 249 6.76 -14.52 -7.19
C PRO A 249 7.48 -15.81 -6.77
N LYS A 250 8.07 -15.78 -5.57
CA LYS A 250 8.77 -16.94 -5.00
C LYS A 250 8.24 -17.24 -3.61
N ASN A 251 7.93 -18.50 -3.34
CA ASN A 251 7.62 -18.94 -2.00
C ASN A 251 8.91 -18.93 -1.14
N ILE A 252 8.84 -18.33 0.04
CA ILE A 252 9.99 -18.30 0.96
C ILE A 252 9.89 -19.47 1.95
N PRO A 253 10.94 -20.29 2.08
CA PRO A 253 10.98 -21.34 3.11
C PRO A 253 10.88 -20.72 4.50
N LEU A 254 10.05 -21.32 5.35
CA LEU A 254 9.77 -20.85 6.70
C LEU A 254 10.27 -21.86 7.73
N GLU A 255 10.74 -21.34 8.87
CA GLU A 255 11.02 -22.10 10.07
C GLU A 255 10.07 -21.64 11.16
N ILE A 256 9.37 -22.59 11.80
CA ILE A 256 8.34 -22.29 12.81
C ILE A 256 8.89 -22.67 14.17
N ASN A 257 8.87 -21.73 15.12
CA ASN A 257 9.28 -21.97 16.49
C ASN A 257 8.38 -21.14 17.44
N GLU A 258 7.62 -21.81 18.30
CA GLU A 258 6.82 -21.20 19.38
C GLU A 258 5.92 -20.02 18.95
N GLY A 259 5.23 -20.14 17.80
CA GLY A 259 4.34 -19.08 17.30
C GLY A 259 5.06 -17.91 16.63
N VAL A 260 6.37 -18.04 16.41
CA VAL A 260 7.17 -17.11 15.60
C VAL A 260 7.63 -17.85 14.34
N ILE A 261 7.33 -17.25 13.22
CA ILE A 261 7.75 -17.75 11.90
C ILE A 261 8.98 -16.98 11.45
N SER A 262 10.04 -17.70 11.16
CA SER A 262 11.29 -17.13 10.66
C SER A 262 11.44 -17.40 9.17
N SER A 263 11.72 -16.37 8.39
CA SER A 263 12.08 -16.47 6.99
C SER A 263 13.50 -15.92 6.76
N HIS A 264 14.32 -16.71 6.09
CA HIS A 264 15.71 -16.35 5.81
C HIS A 264 15.86 -15.96 4.35
N VAL A 265 16.37 -14.75 4.11
CA VAL A 265 16.48 -14.18 2.77
C VAL A 265 17.79 -13.41 2.61
N THR A 266 18.33 -13.40 1.41
CA THR A 266 19.41 -12.50 1.02
C THR A 266 18.80 -11.21 0.48
N ILE A 267 19.13 -10.07 1.09
CA ILE A 267 18.72 -8.75 0.60
C ILE A 267 19.90 -8.14 -0.13
N PRO A 268 19.85 -7.97 -1.45
CA PRO A 268 20.92 -7.32 -2.21
C PRO A 268 21.15 -5.88 -1.75
N THR A 269 22.37 -5.39 -1.88
CA THR A 269 22.73 -4.01 -1.59
C THR A 269 21.84 -3.05 -2.39
N ASP A 270 21.28 -2.05 -1.73
CA ASP A 270 20.45 -0.98 -2.31
C ASP A 270 19.21 -1.49 -3.09
N LYS A 271 18.80 -2.75 -2.86
CA LYS A 271 17.61 -3.36 -3.48
C LYS A 271 16.73 -3.98 -2.41
N PRO A 272 15.96 -3.18 -1.66
CA PRO A 272 14.98 -3.73 -0.74
C PRO A 272 14.01 -4.63 -1.50
N GLN A 273 13.50 -5.64 -0.82
CA GLN A 273 12.62 -6.64 -1.39
C GLN A 273 11.21 -6.47 -0.85
N ARG A 274 10.23 -6.80 -1.67
CA ARG A 274 8.80 -6.76 -1.36
C ARG A 274 8.29 -8.15 -1.05
N PHE A 275 7.58 -8.27 0.07
CA PHE A 275 7.02 -9.53 0.55
C PHE A 275 5.53 -9.42 0.76
N PHE A 276 4.83 -10.52 0.51
CA PHE A 276 3.41 -10.69 0.82
C PHE A 276 3.23 -11.83 1.81
N THR A 277 2.49 -11.56 2.88
CA THR A 277 2.22 -12.51 3.95
C THR A 277 0.72 -12.78 4.00
N PHE A 278 0.33 -14.05 3.97
CA PHE A 278 -1.07 -14.47 3.88
C PHE A 278 -1.31 -15.87 4.47
N LYS A 279 -2.57 -16.20 4.71
CA LYS A 279 -3.07 -17.57 4.92
C LYS A 279 -3.96 -17.95 3.75
N ILE A 280 -3.99 -19.22 3.39
CA ILE A 280 -4.83 -19.68 2.26
C ILE A 280 -6.32 -19.45 2.53
N LEU A 281 -6.76 -19.56 3.79
CA LEU A 281 -8.18 -19.36 4.15
C LEU A 281 -8.62 -17.89 4.23
N ASP A 282 -7.68 -16.95 4.10
CA ASP A 282 -7.95 -15.50 4.20
C ASP A 282 -7.89 -14.81 2.81
N ILE A 283 -7.77 -15.57 1.71
CA ILE A 283 -7.67 -15.08 0.32
C ILE A 283 -8.86 -15.55 -0.52
#